data_bd1dd29ff5d6598481fe0560dd48b11f
#
_entry.id   bd1dd29ff5d6598481fe0560dd48b11f
#
_cell.length_a   1.000
_cell.length_b   1.000
_cell.length_c   1.000
_cell.angle_alpha   90.00
_cell.angle_beta   90.00
_cell.angle_gamma   90.00
#
_symmetry.space_group_name_H-M   'P 1'
#
loop_
_entity.id
_entity.type
_entity.pdbx_description
1 polymer ?
#
loop_
_entity_poly.entity_id
_entity_poly.type
_entity_poly.pdbx_seq_one_letter_code
_entity_poly.pdbx_strand_id
1 'polypeptide(L)'
;MTKAELIAGIGKEAKISKASAEKAINAFTNAVTKALKKGDKLTLTGFGTFSVAKRRARIGRNPQTGKEIKIPAARVAKFKAGNLLKSAVK
;
A
#
# COMPACT_ATOMS: atom_id res chain seq x y z
N MET A 1 0.50 7.94 -13.90
CA MET A 1 0.21 9.06 -12.97
C MET A 1 1.30 9.13 -11.91
N THR A 2 1.79 10.32 -11.63
CA THR A 2 2.79 10.53 -10.60
C THR A 2 2.15 11.09 -9.33
N LYS A 3 2.94 11.15 -8.25
CA LYS A 3 2.46 11.78 -7.00
C LYS A 3 2.09 13.24 -7.25
N ALA A 4 2.88 13.97 -8.04
CA ALA A 4 2.60 15.37 -8.35
C ALA A 4 1.27 15.53 -9.11
N GLU A 5 1.00 14.68 -10.07
CA GLU A 5 -0.26 14.69 -10.83
C GLU A 5 -1.45 14.36 -9.92
N LEU A 6 -1.26 13.41 -9.00
CA LEU A 6 -2.29 13.04 -8.04
C LEU A 6 -2.59 14.21 -7.10
N ILE A 7 -1.57 14.90 -6.61
CA ILE A 7 -1.72 16.08 -5.74
C ILE A 7 -2.52 17.18 -6.45
N ALA A 8 -2.17 17.45 -7.70
CA ALA A 8 -2.87 18.45 -8.51
C ALA A 8 -4.35 18.08 -8.70
N GLY A 9 -4.63 16.81 -9.01
CA GLY A 9 -6.00 16.31 -9.17
C GLY A 9 -6.82 16.40 -7.90
N ILE A 10 -6.24 16.02 -6.77
CA ILE A 10 -6.92 16.10 -5.47
C ILE A 10 -7.20 17.55 -5.08
N GLY A 11 -6.22 18.43 -5.28
CA GLY A 11 -6.40 19.85 -5.00
C GLY A 11 -7.56 20.44 -5.78
N LYS A 12 -7.66 20.10 -7.06
CA LYS A 12 -8.74 20.57 -7.93
C LYS A 12 -10.08 20.00 -7.52
N GLU A 13 -10.16 18.70 -7.28
CA GLU A 13 -11.42 18.02 -6.94
C GLU A 13 -11.93 18.40 -5.55
N ALA A 14 -11.05 18.48 -4.57
CA ALA A 14 -11.41 18.83 -3.20
C ALA A 14 -11.49 20.34 -2.98
N LYS A 15 -11.14 21.14 -3.99
CA LYS A 15 -11.12 22.60 -3.91
C LYS A 15 -10.20 23.11 -2.80
N ILE A 16 -9.03 22.53 -2.71
CA ILE A 16 -7.98 22.92 -1.77
C ILE A 16 -6.71 23.24 -2.54
N SER A 17 -5.75 23.89 -1.88
CA SER A 17 -4.47 24.21 -2.49
C SER A 17 -3.65 22.94 -2.73
N LYS A 18 -2.69 23.01 -3.66
CA LYS A 18 -1.74 21.90 -3.86
C LYS A 18 -0.96 21.60 -2.59
N ALA A 19 -0.58 22.61 -1.83
CA ALA A 19 0.13 22.44 -0.55
C ALA A 19 -0.72 21.65 0.44
N SER A 20 -2.02 21.98 0.56
CA SER A 20 -2.94 21.24 1.42
C SER A 20 -3.16 19.81 0.95
N ALA A 21 -3.29 19.62 -0.36
CA ALA A 21 -3.43 18.28 -0.96
C ALA A 21 -2.20 17.42 -0.69
N GLU A 22 -1.00 17.99 -0.81
CA GLU A 22 0.24 17.30 -0.51
C GLU A 22 0.32 16.88 0.96
N LYS A 23 -0.04 17.78 1.87
CA LYS A 23 -0.08 17.46 3.30
C LYS A 23 -1.07 16.35 3.59
N ALA A 24 -2.23 16.36 2.95
CA ALA A 24 -3.25 15.34 3.13
C ALA A 24 -2.75 13.97 2.65
N ILE A 25 -2.10 13.91 1.49
CA ILE A 25 -1.53 12.66 0.97
C ILE A 25 -0.43 12.14 1.89
N ASN A 26 0.46 13.02 2.33
CA ASN A 26 1.55 12.62 3.22
C ASN A 26 1.02 12.12 4.57
N ALA A 27 0.01 12.78 5.12
CA ALA A 27 -0.65 12.34 6.36
C ALA A 27 -1.31 10.98 6.17
N PHE A 28 -1.96 10.76 5.04
CA PHE A 28 -2.60 9.50 4.72
C PHE A 28 -1.59 8.35 4.62
N THR A 29 -0.52 8.54 3.86
CA THR A 29 0.50 7.49 3.71
C THR A 29 1.21 7.20 5.01
N ASN A 30 1.46 8.23 5.84
CA ASN A 30 2.03 8.05 7.17
C ASN A 30 1.09 7.26 8.08
N ALA A 31 -0.21 7.55 8.03
CA ALA A 31 -1.21 6.82 8.82
C ALA A 31 -1.28 5.35 8.41
N VAL A 32 -1.26 5.06 7.12
CA VAL A 32 -1.23 3.68 6.60
C VAL A 32 0.03 2.98 7.10
N THR A 33 1.18 3.63 6.98
CA THR A 33 2.46 3.05 7.41
C THR A 33 2.44 2.72 8.90
N LYS A 34 1.96 3.63 9.72
CA LYS A 34 1.88 3.42 11.18
C LYS A 34 0.93 2.29 11.54
N ALA A 35 -0.23 2.24 10.90
CA ALA A 35 -1.21 1.19 11.14
C ALA A 35 -0.64 -0.19 10.80
N LEU A 36 0.01 -0.31 9.65
CA LEU A 36 0.59 -1.57 9.20
C LEU A 36 1.78 -2.00 10.07
N LYS A 37 2.57 -1.06 10.56
CA LYS A 37 3.65 -1.36 11.51
C LYS A 37 3.13 -2.02 12.78
N LYS A 38 1.96 -1.61 13.25
CA LYS A 38 1.31 -2.20 14.43
C LYS A 38 0.61 -3.52 14.11
N GLY A 39 0.52 -3.89 12.84
CA GLY A 39 -0.22 -5.07 12.41
C GLY A 39 -1.72 -4.83 12.24
N ASP A 40 -2.16 -3.59 12.28
CA ASP A 40 -3.56 -3.23 12.09
C ASP A 40 -3.93 -3.22 10.61
N LYS A 41 -5.22 -3.41 10.35
CA LYS A 41 -5.78 -3.24 9.01
C LYS A 41 -6.37 -1.84 8.88
N LEU A 42 -6.27 -1.27 7.68
CA LEU A 42 -6.95 -0.03 7.34
C LEU A 42 -7.96 -0.32 6.25
N THR A 43 -9.24 -0.21 6.55
CA THR A 43 -10.31 -0.48 5.60
C THR A 43 -10.97 0.80 5.15
N LEU A 44 -10.97 1.01 3.82
CA LEU A 44 -11.73 2.09 3.18
C LEU A 44 -12.90 1.42 2.46
N THR A 45 -14.09 1.54 3.03
CA THR A 45 -15.29 0.86 2.53
C THR A 45 -15.51 1.09 1.05
N GLY A 46 -15.61 0.00 0.27
CA GLY A 46 -15.79 0.07 -1.17
C GLY A 46 -14.50 0.25 -1.96
N PHE A 47 -13.51 0.92 -1.40
CA PHE A 47 -12.24 1.16 -2.09
C PHE A 47 -11.27 -0.01 -1.92
N GLY A 48 -11.00 -0.40 -0.69
CA GLY A 48 -10.10 -1.51 -0.42
C GLY A 48 -9.59 -1.55 1.01
N THR A 49 -8.76 -2.54 1.28
CA THR A 49 -8.19 -2.77 2.61
C THR A 49 -6.69 -2.91 2.52
N PHE A 50 -5.97 -2.12 3.32
CA PHE A 50 -4.54 -2.29 3.51
C PHE A 50 -4.32 -3.22 4.71
N SER A 51 -3.45 -4.20 4.55
CA SER A 51 -3.20 -5.18 5.60
C SER A 51 -1.75 -5.62 5.57
N VAL A 52 -1.36 -6.35 6.61
CA VAL A 52 -0.03 -6.95 6.70
C VAL A 52 -0.18 -8.46 6.67
N ALA A 53 0.56 -9.11 5.81
CA ALA A 53 0.68 -10.55 5.78
C ALA A 53 2.06 -10.95 6.28
N LYS A 54 2.13 -12.03 7.07
CA LYS A 54 3.40 -12.62 7.48
C LYS A 54 3.78 -13.68 6.47
N ARG A 55 4.98 -13.56 5.92
CA ARG A 55 5.57 -14.59 5.08
C ARG A 55 6.47 -15.46 5.95
N ARG A 56 6.24 -16.77 5.93
CA ARG A 56 7.08 -17.70 6.69
C ARG A 56 8.48 -17.74 6.12
N ALA A 57 9.48 -18.00 7.00
CA ALA A 57 10.79 -18.33 6.55
C ALA A 57 10.73 -19.60 5.70
N ARG A 58 11.48 -19.61 4.61
CA ARG A 58 11.53 -20.78 3.72
C ARG A 58 12.95 -20.96 3.19
N ILE A 59 13.23 -22.16 2.68
CA ILE A 59 14.48 -22.44 2.02
C ILE A 59 14.25 -22.34 0.52
N GLY A 60 14.95 -21.42 -0.12
CA GLY A 60 14.94 -21.28 -1.58
C GLY A 60 16.23 -21.83 -2.15
N ARG A 61 16.29 -21.94 -3.47
CA ARG A 61 17.48 -22.40 -4.16
C ARG A 61 17.94 -21.33 -5.16
N ASN A 62 19.23 -20.97 -5.10
CA ASN A 62 19.78 -20.03 -6.05
C ASN A 62 19.85 -20.71 -7.44
N PRO A 63 19.16 -20.18 -8.47
CA PRO A 63 19.15 -20.80 -9.79
C PRO A 63 20.51 -20.81 -10.47
N GLN A 64 21.43 -19.94 -10.09
CA GLN A 64 22.78 -19.89 -10.70
C GLN A 64 23.75 -20.86 -10.06
N THR A 65 23.72 -21.03 -8.74
CA THR A 65 24.69 -21.84 -8.00
C THR A 65 24.11 -23.16 -7.50
N GLY A 66 22.78 -23.28 -7.48
CA GLY A 66 22.09 -24.44 -6.91
C GLY A 66 22.17 -24.53 -5.39
N LYS A 67 22.79 -23.56 -4.73
CA LYS A 67 22.90 -23.53 -3.28
C LYS A 67 21.58 -23.16 -2.63
N GLU A 68 21.33 -23.76 -1.47
CA GLU A 68 20.17 -23.40 -0.65
C GLU A 68 20.38 -22.03 -0.03
N ILE A 69 19.31 -21.22 -0.10
CA ILE A 69 19.29 -19.89 0.49
C ILE A 69 18.18 -19.86 1.53
N LYS A 70 18.52 -19.45 2.75
CA LYS A 70 17.49 -19.17 3.76
C LYS A 70 16.82 -17.84 3.46
N ILE A 71 15.51 -17.88 3.18
CA ILE A 71 14.71 -16.68 3.02
C ILE A 71 14.04 -16.43 4.36
N PRO A 72 14.40 -15.36 5.09
CA PRO A 72 13.85 -15.11 6.41
C PRO A 72 12.35 -14.78 6.36
N ALA A 73 11.67 -14.99 7.47
CA ALA A 73 10.31 -14.55 7.63
C ALA A 73 10.23 -13.03 7.46
N ALA A 74 9.22 -12.55 6.77
CA ALA A 74 9.04 -11.13 6.52
C ALA A 74 7.58 -10.73 6.65
N ARG A 75 7.36 -9.47 7.03
CA ARG A 75 6.03 -8.86 7.00
C ARG A 75 5.90 -8.11 5.68
N VAL A 76 4.78 -8.33 5.00
CA VAL A 76 4.54 -7.76 3.68
C VAL A 76 3.27 -6.93 3.72
N ALA A 77 3.34 -5.68 3.26
CA ALA A 77 2.17 -4.84 3.11
C ALA A 77 1.36 -5.33 1.90
N LYS A 78 0.06 -5.45 2.07
CA LYS A 78 -0.86 -5.89 1.01
C LYS A 78 -2.04 -4.95 0.89
N PHE A 79 -2.54 -4.82 -0.33
CA PHE A 79 -3.77 -4.09 -0.62
C PHE A 79 -4.74 -5.01 -1.34
N LYS A 80 -5.96 -5.11 -0.81
CA LYS A 80 -7.04 -5.86 -1.45
C LYS A 80 -8.09 -4.87 -1.93
N ALA A 81 -8.33 -4.84 -3.24
CA ALA A 81 -9.32 -3.93 -3.81
C ALA A 81 -10.73 -4.27 -3.33
N GLY A 82 -11.50 -3.23 -3.03
CA GLY A 82 -12.90 -3.38 -2.66
C GLY A 82 -13.79 -3.55 -3.88
N ASN A 83 -15.06 -3.86 -3.64
CA ASN A 83 -16.02 -4.15 -4.71
C ASN A 83 -16.21 -2.98 -5.67
N LEU A 84 -16.32 -1.76 -5.16
CA LEU A 84 -16.51 -0.59 -6.00
C LEU A 84 -15.29 -0.32 -6.89
N LEU A 85 -14.09 -0.48 -6.35
CA LEU A 85 -12.87 -0.29 -7.12
C LEU A 85 -12.72 -1.37 -8.18
N LYS A 86 -12.99 -2.63 -7.84
CA LYS A 86 -12.95 -3.72 -8.82
C LYS A 86 -13.92 -3.49 -9.96
N SER A 87 -15.12 -3.03 -9.66
CA SER A 87 -16.13 -2.73 -10.69
C SER A 87 -15.71 -1.58 -11.58
N ALA A 88 -15.05 -0.57 -11.01
CA ALA A 88 -14.64 0.61 -11.76
C ALA A 88 -13.54 0.33 -12.79
N VAL A 89 -12.69 -0.67 -12.54
CA VAL A 89 -11.56 -1.00 -13.42
C VAL A 89 -11.81 -2.20 -14.34
N LYS A 90 -13.00 -2.72 -14.31
CA LYS A 90 -13.40 -3.85 -15.16
C LYS A 90 -13.43 -3.48 -16.63
#